data_0b9ccb990e123a046b822606e47fef05
#
_entry.id   0b9ccb990e123a046b822606e47fef05
#
_cell.length_a   1.000
_cell.length_b   1.000
_cell.length_c   1.000
_cell.angle_alpha   90.00
_cell.angle_beta   90.00
_cell.angle_gamma   90.00
#
_symmetry.space_group_name_H-M   'P 1'
#
loop_
_entity.id
_entity.type
_entity.pdbx_description
1 polymer ?
#
loop_
_entity_poly.entity_id
_entity_poly.type
_entity_poly.pdbx_seq_one_letter_code
_entity_poly.pdbx_strand_id
1 'polypeptide(L)'
;MTLAFLVNANGQQWIEDTSCNKKASEIVNEAITSLSNLEHLTAIGMAKAALVVDNDCECANLVLAAAAGNNNGTRTEKLKEINVTQLTNVERTWYTLLSTPNDKFTEAAEKALKNHPNSALINWLNSGQDTDANKAFANKFPGLAAGAYNTLAYAFAREGDYDSAYKSLDYSLRLHDGLNALDSRAEIAEMEGDYQKAFNNQLKAYDNAPFASPYQPKLVTYWRNLNKEKLTEDLKEAQSTVQQAIEDQNLEEWKKYVSEDMMLTSGDSSLAEFYVQTEEQFLAKRNFTWNSFDLRDIEVDFSPDMNTAVLRFYANGAYTFTETNEKVDYSTRASAVWISTGSGWKMVHANWAPFGGSGIPK
;
A
#
# COMPACT_ATOMS: atom_id res chain seq x y z
N MET A 1 -36.92 -12.60 5.91
CA MET A 1 -36.68 -14.03 6.11
C MET A 1 -35.46 -14.15 7.02
N THR A 2 -35.69 -14.30 8.33
CA THR A 2 -34.65 -14.29 9.36
C THR A 2 -34.04 -15.69 9.40
N LEU A 3 -32.92 -15.90 8.72
CA LEU A 3 -32.13 -17.12 8.89
C LEU A 3 -31.31 -16.98 10.17
N ALA A 4 -31.82 -17.60 11.24
CA ALA A 4 -31.03 -17.89 12.43
C ALA A 4 -30.02 -18.99 12.10
N PHE A 5 -28.85 -18.63 11.60
CA PHE A 5 -27.68 -19.50 11.60
C PHE A 5 -26.90 -19.34 12.91
N LEU A 6 -27.51 -19.82 13.99
CA LEU A 6 -26.76 -20.37 15.13
C LEU A 6 -26.43 -21.83 14.78
N VAL A 7 -25.63 -22.06 13.75
CA VAL A 7 -25.01 -23.36 13.56
C VAL A 7 -23.76 -23.37 14.44
N ASN A 8 -23.67 -24.35 15.32
CA ASN A 8 -22.53 -24.66 16.16
C ASN A 8 -21.22 -24.49 15.38
N ALA A 9 -20.54 -23.36 15.56
CA ALA A 9 -19.18 -23.15 15.06
C ALA A 9 -18.15 -24.03 15.80
N ASN A 10 -18.60 -24.79 16.77
CA ASN A 10 -17.78 -25.65 17.62
C ASN A 10 -17.63 -27.02 16.97
N GLY A 11 -16.61 -27.17 16.09
CA GLY A 11 -16.22 -28.47 15.58
C GLY A 11 -15.64 -28.54 14.18
N GLN A 12 -15.73 -27.48 13.36
CA GLN A 12 -15.08 -27.50 12.06
C GLN A 12 -13.58 -27.21 12.20
N GLN A 13 -12.76 -28.04 11.60
CA GLN A 13 -11.30 -27.90 11.58
C GLN A 13 -10.81 -27.86 10.12
N TRP A 14 -9.71 -27.18 9.89
CA TRP A 14 -9.02 -27.15 8.58
C TRP A 14 -8.51 -28.53 8.21
N ILE A 15 -7.87 -29.18 9.19
CA ILE A 15 -7.37 -30.55 9.10
C ILE A 15 -7.80 -31.31 10.36
N GLU A 16 -8.57 -32.35 10.19
CA GLU A 16 -9.08 -33.19 11.31
C GLU A 16 -8.00 -34.10 11.88
N ASP A 17 -7.16 -34.67 11.00
CA ASP A 17 -6.07 -35.58 11.36
C ASP A 17 -4.74 -34.97 10.93
N THR A 18 -3.94 -34.56 11.90
CA THR A 18 -2.63 -33.93 11.68
C THR A 18 -1.49 -34.82 12.17
N SER A 19 -0.29 -34.58 11.66
CA SER A 19 0.96 -35.20 12.13
C SER A 19 1.39 -34.74 13.54
N CYS A 20 0.59 -33.90 14.21
CA CYS A 20 0.90 -33.28 15.48
C CYS A 20 0.16 -33.95 16.64
N ASN A 21 0.66 -33.82 17.87
CA ASN A 21 -0.14 -34.14 19.04
C ASN A 21 -1.37 -33.20 19.17
N LYS A 22 -2.34 -33.58 20.01
CA LYS A 22 -3.63 -32.88 20.10
C LYS A 22 -3.48 -31.37 20.34
N LYS A 23 -2.60 -30.94 21.26
CA LYS A 23 -2.44 -29.50 21.58
C LYS A 23 -1.81 -28.73 20.44
N ALA A 24 -0.77 -29.27 19.79
CA ALA A 24 -0.15 -28.69 18.63
C ALA A 24 -1.11 -28.64 17.43
N SER A 25 -1.95 -29.67 17.25
CA SER A 25 -3.00 -29.71 16.22
C SER A 25 -4.01 -28.56 16.37
N GLU A 26 -4.45 -28.25 17.60
CA GLU A 26 -5.32 -27.11 17.88
C GLU A 26 -4.65 -25.80 17.46
N ILE A 27 -3.39 -25.56 17.84
CA ILE A 27 -2.63 -24.36 17.49
C ILE A 27 -2.41 -24.26 15.97
N VAL A 28 -2.15 -25.37 15.28
CA VAL A 28 -1.96 -25.40 13.82
C VAL A 28 -3.27 -25.05 13.10
N ASN A 29 -4.42 -25.54 13.55
CA ASN A 29 -5.70 -25.19 12.95
C ASN A 29 -5.99 -23.67 13.09
N GLU A 30 -5.66 -23.06 14.23
CA GLU A 30 -5.72 -21.60 14.39
C GLU A 30 -4.71 -20.87 13.50
N ALA A 31 -3.50 -21.42 13.33
CA ALA A 31 -2.52 -20.86 12.40
C ALA A 31 -3.02 -20.87 10.94
N ILE A 32 -3.73 -21.93 10.52
CA ILE A 32 -4.35 -22.00 9.19
C ILE A 32 -5.51 -20.98 9.08
N THR A 33 -6.26 -20.74 10.15
CA THR A 33 -7.26 -19.66 10.20
C THR A 33 -6.59 -18.31 9.90
N SER A 34 -5.46 -18.01 10.55
CA SER A 34 -4.70 -16.79 10.29
C SER A 34 -4.16 -16.73 8.84
N LEU A 35 -3.68 -17.85 8.28
CA LEU A 35 -3.26 -17.93 6.87
C LEU A 35 -4.41 -17.62 5.92
N SER A 36 -5.60 -18.17 6.18
CA SER A 36 -6.78 -17.96 5.33
C SER A 36 -7.27 -16.51 5.35
N ASN A 37 -6.89 -15.77 6.39
CA ASN A 37 -7.17 -14.35 6.56
C ASN A 37 -5.96 -13.45 6.23
N LEU A 38 -4.94 -13.98 5.53
CA LEU A 38 -3.73 -13.28 5.11
C LEU A 38 -2.87 -12.71 6.26
N GLU A 39 -3.04 -13.20 7.47
CA GLU A 39 -2.31 -12.79 8.67
C GLU A 39 -1.04 -13.64 8.85
N HIS A 40 -0.14 -13.58 7.87
CA HIS A 40 1.05 -14.44 7.78
C HIS A 40 1.94 -14.38 9.02
N LEU A 41 2.14 -13.21 9.64
CA LEU A 41 2.98 -13.08 10.84
C LEU A 41 2.38 -13.80 12.05
N THR A 42 1.08 -13.71 12.23
CA THR A 42 0.33 -14.43 13.27
C THR A 42 0.43 -15.94 13.03
N ALA A 43 0.20 -16.39 11.79
CA ALA A 43 0.32 -17.79 11.42
C ALA A 43 1.73 -18.34 11.69
N ILE A 44 2.80 -17.60 11.37
CA ILE A 44 4.20 -17.97 11.67
C ILE A 44 4.40 -18.09 13.19
N GLY A 45 3.91 -17.13 13.96
CA GLY A 45 4.01 -17.15 15.42
C GLY A 45 3.33 -18.39 16.03
N MET A 46 2.11 -18.69 15.59
CA MET A 46 1.37 -19.86 16.02
C MET A 46 2.02 -21.19 15.60
N ALA A 47 2.51 -21.30 14.36
CA ALA A 47 3.21 -22.49 13.89
C ALA A 47 4.49 -22.75 14.69
N LYS A 48 5.26 -21.70 15.03
CA LYS A 48 6.41 -21.82 15.92
C LYS A 48 6.01 -22.25 17.34
N ALA A 49 4.88 -21.73 17.86
CA ALA A 49 4.37 -22.18 19.16
C ALA A 49 3.94 -23.64 19.13
N ALA A 50 3.33 -24.13 18.04
CA ALA A 50 3.00 -25.53 17.86
C ALA A 50 4.25 -26.42 17.90
N LEU A 51 5.36 -26.00 17.27
CA LEU A 51 6.64 -26.70 17.30
C LEU A 51 7.31 -26.71 18.68
N VAL A 52 7.01 -25.73 19.55
CA VAL A 52 7.45 -25.76 20.96
C VAL A 52 6.66 -26.80 21.76
N VAL A 53 5.38 -26.99 21.42
CA VAL A 53 4.50 -27.98 22.09
C VAL A 53 4.75 -29.39 21.57
N ASP A 54 5.14 -29.53 20.31
CA ASP A 54 5.40 -30.77 19.61
C ASP A 54 6.41 -30.52 18.50
N ASN A 55 7.67 -30.86 18.75
CA ASN A 55 8.75 -30.61 17.80
C ASN A 55 8.72 -31.49 16.55
N ASP A 56 7.92 -32.55 16.56
CA ASP A 56 7.70 -33.46 15.44
C ASP A 56 6.44 -33.13 14.63
N CYS A 57 5.81 -31.98 14.91
CA CYS A 57 4.59 -31.52 14.25
C CYS A 57 4.89 -31.00 12.83
N GLU A 58 4.87 -31.87 11.84
CA GLU A 58 5.17 -31.51 10.45
C GLU A 58 4.09 -30.61 9.81
N CYS A 59 2.86 -30.66 10.30
CA CYS A 59 1.82 -29.71 9.87
C CYS A 59 2.20 -28.26 10.18
N ALA A 60 2.86 -27.99 11.31
CA ALA A 60 3.36 -26.66 11.63
C ALA A 60 4.44 -26.20 10.64
N ASN A 61 5.31 -27.11 10.19
CA ASN A 61 6.29 -26.82 9.14
C ASN A 61 5.62 -26.52 7.79
N LEU A 62 4.49 -27.17 7.47
CA LEU A 62 3.68 -26.83 6.29
C LEU A 62 3.09 -25.42 6.40
N VAL A 63 2.59 -25.01 7.58
CA VAL A 63 2.13 -23.63 7.81
C VAL A 63 3.27 -22.64 7.58
N LEU A 64 4.47 -22.90 8.11
CA LEU A 64 5.64 -22.02 7.89
C LEU A 64 6.01 -21.90 6.41
N ALA A 65 5.92 -23.00 5.65
CA ALA A 65 6.16 -22.98 4.21
C ALA A 65 5.06 -22.19 3.47
N ALA A 66 3.79 -22.38 3.84
CA ALA A 66 2.66 -21.64 3.27
C ALA A 66 2.72 -20.14 3.56
N ALA A 67 3.10 -19.77 4.79
CA ALA A 67 3.22 -18.38 5.23
C ALA A 67 4.35 -17.60 4.52
N ALA A 68 5.29 -18.28 3.82
CA ALA A 68 6.25 -17.64 2.94
C ALA A 68 5.60 -16.90 1.74
N GLY A 69 4.31 -17.14 1.49
CA GLY A 69 3.55 -16.44 0.45
C GLY A 69 4.20 -16.57 -0.94
N ASN A 70 4.45 -15.44 -1.59
CA ASN A 70 5.06 -15.39 -2.93
C ASN A 70 6.59 -15.54 -2.93
N ASN A 71 7.23 -15.70 -1.76
CA ASN A 71 8.67 -15.94 -1.69
C ASN A 71 8.98 -17.41 -1.95
N ASN A 72 9.08 -17.78 -3.23
CA ASN A 72 9.32 -19.16 -3.66
C ASN A 72 10.65 -19.73 -3.12
N GLY A 73 11.68 -18.90 -2.92
CA GLY A 73 12.96 -19.32 -2.34
C GLY A 73 12.78 -19.79 -0.89
N THR A 74 12.17 -18.94 -0.06
CA THR A 74 11.90 -19.27 1.35
C THR A 74 10.95 -20.47 1.47
N ARG A 75 9.90 -20.53 0.65
CA ARG A 75 8.99 -21.69 0.63
C ARG A 75 9.71 -22.97 0.32
N THR A 76 10.55 -22.99 -0.73
CA THR A 76 11.30 -24.16 -1.15
C THR A 76 12.25 -24.64 -0.06
N GLU A 77 12.95 -23.72 0.64
CA GLU A 77 13.82 -24.08 1.75
C GLU A 77 13.04 -24.73 2.89
N LYS A 78 11.90 -24.14 3.28
CA LYS A 78 11.02 -24.70 4.31
C LYS A 78 10.48 -26.08 3.95
N LEU A 79 10.10 -26.30 2.71
CA LEU A 79 9.61 -27.61 2.25
C LEU A 79 10.70 -28.71 2.31
N LYS A 80 11.97 -28.38 2.15
CA LYS A 80 13.08 -29.35 2.28
C LYS A 80 13.27 -29.85 3.72
N GLU A 81 12.86 -29.05 4.72
CA GLU A 81 12.99 -29.39 6.13
C GLU A 81 11.94 -30.41 6.59
N ILE A 82 10.85 -30.63 5.80
CA ILE A 82 9.70 -31.45 6.16
C ILE A 82 9.97 -32.94 6.00
N ASN A 83 9.70 -33.72 7.04
CA ASN A 83 9.70 -35.17 6.96
C ASN A 83 8.41 -35.70 6.33
N VAL A 84 8.40 -35.87 5.02
CA VAL A 84 7.23 -36.28 4.23
C VAL A 84 6.65 -37.63 4.67
N THR A 85 7.45 -38.49 5.31
CA THR A 85 6.99 -39.82 5.77
C THR A 85 6.04 -39.73 6.97
N GLN A 86 6.11 -38.65 7.74
CA GLN A 86 5.26 -38.41 8.89
C GLN A 86 3.94 -37.70 8.53
N LEU A 87 3.83 -37.15 7.33
CA LEU A 87 2.63 -36.42 6.88
C LEU A 87 1.42 -37.35 6.74
N THR A 88 0.26 -36.87 7.20
CA THR A 88 -1.04 -37.49 6.92
C THR A 88 -1.41 -37.34 5.42
N ASN A 89 -2.48 -37.97 4.98
CA ASN A 89 -2.87 -37.93 3.58
C ASN A 89 -3.23 -36.49 3.11
N VAL A 90 -3.94 -35.69 3.94
CA VAL A 90 -4.28 -34.30 3.62
C VAL A 90 -3.04 -33.43 3.62
N GLU A 91 -2.18 -33.58 4.60
CA GLU A 91 -0.92 -32.82 4.71
C GLU A 91 0.02 -33.12 3.54
N ARG A 92 0.13 -34.38 3.09
CA ARG A 92 0.92 -34.76 1.93
C ARG A 92 0.36 -34.13 0.64
N THR A 93 -0.96 -34.02 0.55
CA THR A 93 -1.60 -33.32 -0.55
C THR A 93 -1.29 -31.82 -0.49
N TRP A 94 -1.34 -31.22 0.70
CA TRP A 94 -0.96 -29.82 0.89
C TRP A 94 0.51 -29.56 0.55
N TYR A 95 1.42 -30.42 1.03
CA TYR A 95 2.84 -30.38 0.65
C TYR A 95 3.03 -30.40 -0.87
N THR A 96 2.31 -31.28 -1.56
CA THR A 96 2.34 -31.38 -3.02
C THR A 96 1.87 -30.09 -3.68
N LEU A 97 0.78 -29.48 -3.21
CA LEU A 97 0.27 -28.21 -3.72
C LEU A 97 1.29 -27.06 -3.49
N LEU A 98 1.90 -26.98 -2.31
CA LEU A 98 2.93 -25.98 -2.01
C LEU A 98 4.20 -26.13 -2.85
N SER A 99 4.49 -27.37 -3.31
CA SER A 99 5.63 -27.70 -4.18
C SER A 99 5.30 -27.55 -5.67
N THR A 100 4.01 -27.33 -6.03
CA THR A 100 3.57 -27.26 -7.42
C THR A 100 3.87 -25.88 -8.00
N PRO A 101 4.47 -25.80 -9.22
CA PRO A 101 4.63 -24.53 -9.91
C PRO A 101 3.28 -23.81 -10.15
N ASN A 102 3.29 -22.47 -10.14
CA ASN A 102 2.08 -21.66 -10.23
C ASN A 102 1.24 -21.93 -11.48
N ASP A 103 1.89 -22.21 -12.62
CA ASP A 103 1.23 -22.54 -13.89
C ASP A 103 0.47 -23.89 -13.90
N LYS A 104 0.78 -24.76 -12.93
CA LYS A 104 0.16 -26.09 -12.75
C LYS A 104 -0.72 -26.17 -11.51
N PHE A 105 -0.78 -25.10 -10.72
CA PHE A 105 -1.44 -25.12 -9.42
C PHE A 105 -2.93 -25.41 -9.54
N THR A 106 -3.64 -24.78 -10.47
CA THR A 106 -5.08 -24.94 -10.64
C THR A 106 -5.45 -26.39 -10.93
N GLU A 107 -4.77 -27.03 -11.87
CA GLU A 107 -4.99 -28.45 -12.20
C GLU A 107 -4.71 -29.36 -11.00
N ALA A 108 -3.62 -29.09 -10.27
CA ALA A 108 -3.26 -29.85 -9.09
C ALA A 108 -4.29 -29.69 -7.95
N ALA A 109 -4.80 -28.47 -7.75
CA ALA A 109 -5.82 -28.17 -6.74
C ALA A 109 -7.16 -28.84 -7.06
N GLU A 110 -7.60 -28.81 -8.31
CA GLU A 110 -8.81 -29.55 -8.75
C GLU A 110 -8.68 -31.06 -8.53
N LYS A 111 -7.52 -31.62 -8.84
CA LYS A 111 -7.24 -33.04 -8.57
C LYS A 111 -7.23 -33.35 -7.07
N ALA A 112 -6.62 -32.47 -6.27
CA ALA A 112 -6.61 -32.57 -4.81
C ALA A 112 -8.04 -32.55 -4.25
N LEU A 113 -8.90 -31.64 -4.74
CA LEU A 113 -10.30 -31.53 -4.34
C LEU A 113 -11.11 -32.80 -4.64
N LYS A 114 -10.88 -33.43 -5.79
CA LYS A 114 -11.52 -34.74 -6.13
C LYS A 114 -11.12 -35.84 -5.16
N ASN A 115 -9.90 -35.84 -4.67
CA ASN A 115 -9.40 -36.83 -3.72
C ASN A 115 -9.81 -36.54 -2.28
N HIS A 116 -9.97 -35.27 -1.91
CA HIS A 116 -10.29 -34.80 -0.55
C HIS A 116 -11.51 -33.85 -0.55
N PRO A 117 -12.69 -34.28 -1.06
CA PRO A 117 -13.82 -33.37 -1.24
C PRO A 117 -14.31 -32.75 0.06
N ASN A 118 -14.12 -33.42 1.20
CA ASN A 118 -14.60 -32.98 2.51
C ASN A 118 -13.52 -32.23 3.35
N SER A 119 -12.29 -32.10 2.87
CA SER A 119 -11.26 -31.34 3.59
C SER A 119 -11.50 -29.82 3.43
N ALA A 120 -11.65 -29.11 4.54
CA ALA A 120 -11.81 -27.66 4.53
C ALA A 120 -10.57 -26.98 3.91
N LEU A 121 -9.36 -27.39 4.29
CA LEU A 121 -8.12 -26.86 3.76
C LEU A 121 -8.05 -26.99 2.22
N ILE A 122 -8.37 -28.18 1.66
CA ILE A 122 -8.26 -28.41 0.22
C ILE A 122 -9.36 -27.63 -0.54
N ASN A 123 -10.57 -27.53 0.02
CA ASN A 123 -11.63 -26.71 -0.57
C ASN A 123 -11.25 -25.23 -0.60
N TRP A 124 -10.65 -24.69 0.49
CA TRP A 124 -10.17 -23.32 0.53
C TRP A 124 -9.03 -23.07 -0.47
N LEU A 125 -8.01 -23.93 -0.52
CA LEU A 125 -6.92 -23.80 -1.48
C LEU A 125 -7.40 -23.83 -2.94
N ASN A 126 -8.46 -24.59 -3.23
CA ASN A 126 -9.07 -24.63 -4.55
C ASN A 126 -9.97 -23.43 -4.86
N SER A 127 -10.54 -22.74 -3.83
CA SER A 127 -11.45 -21.64 -4.08
C SER A 127 -10.73 -20.39 -4.63
N GLY A 128 -9.49 -20.13 -4.23
CA GLY A 128 -8.68 -19.01 -4.70
C GLY A 128 -9.45 -17.69 -4.70
N GLN A 129 -9.51 -17.02 -5.86
CA GLN A 129 -10.24 -15.77 -6.07
C GLN A 129 -11.61 -15.98 -6.76
N ASP A 130 -12.01 -17.22 -7.02
CA ASP A 130 -13.27 -17.52 -7.70
C ASP A 130 -14.48 -17.26 -6.78
N THR A 131 -15.40 -16.41 -7.23
CA THR A 131 -16.55 -15.97 -6.44
C THR A 131 -17.50 -17.12 -6.09
N ASP A 132 -17.79 -18.01 -7.03
CA ASP A 132 -18.74 -19.11 -6.82
C ASP A 132 -18.12 -20.20 -5.95
N ALA A 133 -16.83 -20.48 -6.12
CA ALA A 133 -16.09 -21.39 -5.25
C ALA A 133 -16.00 -20.87 -3.82
N ASN A 134 -15.79 -19.57 -3.59
CA ASN A 134 -15.82 -18.97 -2.25
C ASN A 134 -17.22 -18.99 -1.61
N LYS A 135 -18.30 -18.78 -2.39
CA LYS A 135 -19.68 -18.98 -1.92
C LYS A 135 -19.93 -20.44 -1.52
N ALA A 136 -19.49 -21.38 -2.34
CA ALA A 136 -19.61 -22.81 -2.07
C ALA A 136 -18.83 -23.19 -0.80
N PHE A 137 -17.61 -22.67 -0.64
CA PHE A 137 -16.80 -22.87 0.57
C PHE A 137 -17.50 -22.33 1.81
N ALA A 138 -17.99 -21.09 1.78
CA ALA A 138 -18.68 -20.46 2.90
C ALA A 138 -19.96 -21.22 3.33
N ASN A 139 -20.70 -21.78 2.35
CA ASN A 139 -21.87 -22.61 2.62
C ASN A 139 -21.50 -23.95 3.26
N LYS A 140 -20.40 -24.56 2.84
CA LYS A 140 -19.96 -25.89 3.30
C LYS A 140 -19.24 -25.84 4.63
N PHE A 141 -18.41 -24.79 4.84
CA PHE A 141 -17.58 -24.61 6.03
C PHE A 141 -17.82 -23.24 6.70
N PRO A 142 -19.07 -22.98 7.15
CA PRO A 142 -19.46 -21.64 7.63
C PRO A 142 -18.61 -21.13 8.81
N GLY A 143 -18.08 -22.02 9.66
CA GLY A 143 -17.22 -21.64 10.80
C GLY A 143 -15.78 -21.23 10.38
N LEU A 144 -15.35 -21.57 9.17
CA LEU A 144 -13.99 -21.30 8.64
C LEU A 144 -13.99 -20.27 7.50
N ALA A 145 -15.14 -19.65 7.23
CA ALA A 145 -15.34 -18.89 5.99
C ALA A 145 -14.93 -17.42 6.07
N ALA A 146 -14.22 -16.96 7.11
CA ALA A 146 -13.85 -15.55 7.26
C ALA A 146 -13.10 -15.02 6.03
N GLY A 147 -12.05 -15.71 5.58
CA GLY A 147 -11.27 -15.34 4.39
C GLY A 147 -12.09 -15.39 3.09
N ALA A 148 -13.01 -16.36 2.97
CA ALA A 148 -13.92 -16.43 1.81
C ALA A 148 -14.86 -15.22 1.75
N TYR A 149 -15.46 -14.81 2.88
CA TYR A 149 -16.27 -13.59 2.93
C TYR A 149 -15.46 -12.33 2.63
N ASN A 150 -14.20 -12.26 3.05
CA ASN A 150 -13.32 -11.17 2.68
C ASN A 150 -13.08 -11.11 1.14
N THR A 151 -12.85 -12.25 0.51
CA THR A 151 -12.72 -12.34 -0.96
C THR A 151 -14.01 -11.93 -1.67
N LEU A 152 -15.17 -12.38 -1.18
CA LEU A 152 -16.48 -12.01 -1.73
C LEU A 152 -16.76 -10.52 -1.62
N ALA A 153 -16.29 -9.87 -0.55
CA ALA A 153 -16.44 -8.42 -0.39
C ALA A 153 -15.77 -7.64 -1.53
N TYR A 154 -14.56 -8.03 -1.93
CA TYR A 154 -13.91 -7.42 -3.09
C TYR A 154 -14.62 -7.72 -4.42
N ALA A 155 -15.21 -8.90 -4.57
CA ALA A 155 -16.01 -9.20 -5.76
C ALA A 155 -17.20 -8.25 -5.88
N PHE A 156 -17.98 -8.06 -4.80
CA PHE A 156 -19.10 -7.11 -4.77
C PHE A 156 -18.65 -5.67 -4.96
N ALA A 157 -17.54 -5.24 -4.32
CA ALA A 157 -17.03 -3.88 -4.47
C ALA A 157 -16.64 -3.55 -5.93
N ARG A 158 -16.04 -4.50 -6.66
CA ARG A 158 -15.71 -4.33 -8.09
C ARG A 158 -16.95 -4.18 -8.97
N GLU A 159 -18.07 -4.72 -8.55
CA GLU A 159 -19.38 -4.57 -9.21
C GLU A 159 -20.11 -3.28 -8.78
N GLY A 160 -19.56 -2.53 -7.83
CA GLY A 160 -20.16 -1.32 -7.26
C GLY A 160 -21.21 -1.60 -6.19
N ASP A 161 -21.39 -2.86 -5.78
CA ASP A 161 -22.31 -3.25 -4.69
C ASP A 161 -21.60 -3.17 -3.33
N TYR A 162 -21.38 -1.94 -2.86
CA TYR A 162 -20.71 -1.68 -1.60
C TYR A 162 -21.49 -2.18 -0.38
N ASP A 163 -22.82 -2.20 -0.43
CA ASP A 163 -23.66 -2.72 0.66
C ASP A 163 -23.40 -4.22 0.88
N SER A 164 -23.38 -5.02 -0.18
CA SER A 164 -23.06 -6.44 -0.12
C SER A 164 -21.59 -6.67 0.27
N ALA A 165 -20.69 -5.80 -0.17
CA ALA A 165 -19.28 -5.87 0.21
C ALA A 165 -19.10 -5.66 1.71
N TYR A 166 -19.66 -4.62 2.31
CA TYR A 166 -19.59 -4.39 3.77
C TYR A 166 -20.27 -5.48 4.58
N LYS A 167 -21.41 -5.96 4.10
CA LYS A 167 -22.11 -7.10 4.76
C LYS A 167 -21.24 -8.37 4.75
N SER A 168 -20.52 -8.62 3.68
CA SER A 168 -19.56 -9.73 3.62
C SER A 168 -18.43 -9.56 4.62
N LEU A 169 -17.86 -8.34 4.74
CA LEU A 169 -16.85 -8.05 5.76
C LEU A 169 -17.38 -8.14 7.19
N ASP A 170 -18.66 -7.79 7.43
CA ASP A 170 -19.29 -8.00 8.74
C ASP A 170 -19.41 -9.49 9.08
N TYR A 171 -19.63 -10.36 8.09
CA TYR A 171 -19.58 -11.82 8.29
C TYR A 171 -18.14 -12.29 8.57
N SER A 172 -17.16 -11.78 7.82
CA SER A 172 -15.75 -12.09 8.02
C SER A 172 -15.31 -11.74 9.45
N LEU A 173 -15.56 -10.49 9.91
CA LEU A 173 -15.18 -10.00 11.23
C LEU A 173 -15.87 -10.74 12.38
N ARG A 174 -17.10 -11.23 12.19
CA ARG A 174 -17.78 -12.05 13.21
C ARG A 174 -17.19 -13.43 13.38
N LEU A 175 -16.58 -13.98 12.32
CA LEU A 175 -15.95 -15.29 12.35
C LEU A 175 -14.50 -15.21 12.79
N HIS A 176 -13.82 -14.12 12.44
CA HIS A 176 -12.43 -13.86 12.78
C HIS A 176 -12.23 -12.34 12.94
N ASP A 177 -11.99 -11.90 14.16
CA ASP A 177 -11.74 -10.49 14.49
C ASP A 177 -10.30 -10.13 14.15
N GLY A 178 -10.01 -10.13 12.84
CA GLY A 178 -8.67 -10.00 12.29
C GLY A 178 -8.42 -8.66 11.62
N LEU A 179 -7.14 -8.30 11.57
CA LEU A 179 -6.68 -7.02 11.03
C LEU A 179 -6.92 -6.89 9.53
N ASN A 180 -6.82 -8.02 8.79
CA ASN A 180 -7.00 -8.03 7.35
C ASN A 180 -8.42 -7.60 6.93
N ALA A 181 -9.44 -8.01 7.66
CA ALA A 181 -10.81 -7.61 7.35
C ALA A 181 -11.07 -6.12 7.62
N LEU A 182 -10.39 -5.51 8.62
CA LEU A 182 -10.42 -4.07 8.86
C LEU A 182 -9.70 -3.29 7.77
N ASP A 183 -8.52 -3.76 7.34
CA ASP A 183 -7.77 -3.20 6.21
C ASP A 183 -8.58 -3.29 4.91
N SER A 184 -9.18 -4.45 4.62
CA SER A 184 -10.06 -4.63 3.46
C SER A 184 -11.27 -3.70 3.49
N ARG A 185 -11.82 -3.44 4.69
CA ARG A 185 -12.92 -2.50 4.86
C ARG A 185 -12.51 -1.06 4.56
N ALA A 186 -11.27 -0.71 4.85
CA ALA A 186 -10.71 0.58 4.48
C ALA A 186 -10.49 0.69 2.97
N GLU A 187 -9.94 -0.34 2.32
CA GLU A 187 -9.74 -0.37 0.87
C GLU A 187 -11.07 -0.28 0.09
N ILE A 188 -12.11 -0.98 0.55
CA ILE A 188 -13.44 -0.91 -0.08
C ILE A 188 -14.05 0.49 0.09
N ALA A 189 -13.84 1.16 1.23
CA ALA A 189 -14.26 2.53 1.41
C ALA A 189 -13.50 3.50 0.49
N GLU A 190 -12.21 3.26 0.23
CA GLU A 190 -11.44 3.99 -0.77
C GLU A 190 -12.01 3.78 -2.19
N MET A 191 -12.35 2.54 -2.57
CA MET A 191 -13.00 2.24 -3.86
C MET A 191 -14.35 2.95 -4.01
N GLU A 192 -15.10 3.12 -2.91
CA GLU A 192 -16.36 3.88 -2.83
C GLU A 192 -16.11 5.39 -2.92
N GLY A 193 -14.88 5.86 -2.67
CA GLY A 193 -14.51 7.27 -2.59
C GLY A 193 -14.75 7.91 -1.21
N ASP A 194 -15.11 7.11 -0.20
CA ASP A 194 -15.32 7.57 1.17
C ASP A 194 -14.00 7.48 1.98
N TYR A 195 -13.12 8.47 1.79
CA TYR A 195 -11.84 8.53 2.49
C TYR A 195 -11.97 8.69 4.01
N GLN A 196 -13.08 9.25 4.53
CA GLN A 196 -13.29 9.32 5.98
C GLN A 196 -13.53 7.93 6.57
N LYS A 197 -14.36 7.12 5.92
CA LYS A 197 -14.63 5.75 6.31
C LYS A 197 -13.37 4.88 6.12
N ALA A 198 -12.61 5.09 5.03
CA ALA A 198 -11.33 4.44 4.78
C ALA A 198 -10.35 4.73 5.92
N PHE A 199 -10.12 6.00 6.26
CA PHE A 199 -9.26 6.42 7.34
C PHE A 199 -9.66 5.79 8.69
N ASN A 200 -10.94 5.85 9.06
CA ASN A 200 -11.44 5.33 10.33
C ASN A 200 -11.25 3.81 10.47
N ASN A 201 -11.43 3.04 9.39
CA ASN A 201 -11.21 1.59 9.41
C ASN A 201 -9.72 1.25 9.42
N GLN A 202 -8.90 1.98 8.65
CA GLN A 202 -7.46 1.81 8.63
C GLN A 202 -6.82 2.13 9.98
N LEU A 203 -7.32 3.17 10.66
CA LEU A 203 -6.87 3.54 12.01
C LEU A 203 -7.12 2.40 13.00
N LYS A 204 -8.28 1.73 12.93
CA LYS A 204 -8.57 0.56 13.77
C LYS A 204 -7.60 -0.59 13.50
N ALA A 205 -7.29 -0.87 12.22
CA ALA A 205 -6.31 -1.89 11.88
C ALA A 205 -4.92 -1.53 12.42
N TYR A 206 -4.50 -0.26 12.29
CA TYR A 206 -3.23 0.25 12.80
C TYR A 206 -3.14 0.21 14.33
N ASP A 207 -4.19 0.62 15.05
CA ASP A 207 -4.21 0.63 16.52
C ASP A 207 -4.08 -0.78 17.11
N ASN A 208 -4.59 -1.80 16.41
CA ASN A 208 -4.48 -3.20 16.83
C ASN A 208 -3.14 -3.84 16.44
N ALA A 209 -2.42 -3.28 15.45
CA ALA A 209 -1.11 -3.75 15.01
C ALA A 209 -0.18 -2.60 14.59
N PRO A 210 0.21 -1.71 15.51
CA PRO A 210 0.95 -0.47 15.19
C PRO A 210 2.34 -0.73 14.59
N PHE A 211 2.89 -1.93 14.76
CA PHE A 211 4.18 -2.34 14.21
C PHE A 211 4.06 -3.10 12.88
N ALA A 212 2.84 -3.32 12.39
CA ALA A 212 2.62 -4.00 11.11
C ALA A 212 2.74 -2.99 9.97
N SER A 213 3.81 -3.10 9.24
CA SER A 213 4.24 -2.20 8.16
C SER A 213 3.18 -1.84 7.10
N PRO A 214 2.22 -2.71 6.66
CA PRO A 214 1.32 -2.33 5.57
C PRO A 214 0.24 -1.32 5.93
N TYR A 215 -0.10 -1.16 7.21
CA TYR A 215 -1.24 -0.34 7.63
C TYR A 215 -0.92 1.17 7.72
N GLN A 216 0.30 1.52 8.12
CA GLN A 216 0.70 2.92 8.28
C GLN A 216 0.72 3.71 6.96
N PRO A 217 1.31 3.23 5.85
CA PRO A 217 1.33 3.97 4.60
C PRO A 217 -0.08 4.30 4.08
N LYS A 218 -1.00 3.34 4.12
CA LYS A 218 -2.40 3.56 3.72
C LYS A 218 -3.09 4.60 4.58
N LEU A 219 -2.88 4.55 5.91
CA LEU A 219 -3.46 5.53 6.83
C LEU A 219 -3.01 6.95 6.49
N VAL A 220 -1.72 7.14 6.18
CA VAL A 220 -1.17 8.43 5.76
C VAL A 220 -1.78 8.88 4.42
N THR A 221 -1.93 7.97 3.46
CA THR A 221 -2.56 8.25 2.15
C THR A 221 -4.00 8.70 2.33
N TYR A 222 -4.79 8.03 3.16
CA TYR A 222 -6.18 8.41 3.41
C TYR A 222 -6.28 9.76 4.12
N TRP A 223 -5.42 10.01 5.11
CA TRP A 223 -5.35 11.31 5.76
C TRP A 223 -5.04 12.45 4.78
N ARG A 224 -4.11 12.24 3.85
CA ARG A 224 -3.77 13.22 2.82
C ARG A 224 -4.92 13.48 1.86
N ASN A 225 -5.63 12.45 1.44
CA ASN A 225 -6.82 12.62 0.60
C ASN A 225 -7.91 13.43 1.30
N LEU A 226 -8.13 13.23 2.60
CA LEU A 226 -9.05 14.03 3.41
C LEU A 226 -8.63 15.49 3.54
N ASN A 227 -7.33 15.77 3.48
CA ASN A 227 -6.78 17.11 3.62
C ASN A 227 -6.28 17.69 2.28
N LYS A 228 -6.70 17.13 1.15
CA LYS A 228 -6.19 17.48 -0.18
C LYS A 228 -6.30 18.97 -0.51
N GLU A 229 -7.43 19.59 -0.20
CA GLU A 229 -7.63 21.02 -0.42
C GLU A 229 -6.63 21.86 0.37
N LYS A 230 -6.48 21.56 1.67
CA LYS A 230 -5.50 22.24 2.52
C LYS A 230 -4.07 22.02 2.01
N LEU A 231 -3.69 20.79 1.68
CA LEU A 231 -2.36 20.48 1.15
C LEU A 231 -2.09 21.19 -0.19
N THR A 232 -3.13 21.38 -1.00
CA THR A 232 -3.03 22.14 -2.25
C THR A 232 -2.69 23.61 -1.97
N GLU A 233 -3.39 24.25 -1.03
CA GLU A 233 -3.12 25.65 -0.67
C GLU A 233 -1.74 25.79 0.03
N ASP A 234 -1.39 24.87 0.93
CA ASP A 234 -0.08 24.84 1.59
C ASP A 234 1.06 24.77 0.55
N LEU A 235 0.91 23.96 -0.51
CA LEU A 235 1.90 23.85 -1.59
C LEU A 235 1.97 25.09 -2.48
N LYS A 236 0.84 25.75 -2.78
CA LYS A 236 0.82 27.03 -3.51
C LYS A 236 1.53 28.12 -2.72
N GLU A 237 1.28 28.20 -1.41
CA GLU A 237 1.95 29.14 -0.52
C GLU A 237 3.47 28.83 -0.43
N ALA A 238 3.84 27.55 -0.28
CA ALA A 238 5.25 27.12 -0.27
C ALA A 238 5.97 27.49 -1.57
N GLN A 239 5.35 27.29 -2.74
CA GLN A 239 5.92 27.68 -4.03
C GLN A 239 6.13 29.19 -4.12
N SER A 240 5.16 29.97 -3.66
CA SER A 240 5.24 31.43 -3.66
C SER A 240 6.35 31.92 -2.68
N THR A 241 6.45 31.28 -1.51
CA THR A 241 7.48 31.59 -0.50
C THR A 241 8.88 31.27 -1.02
N VAL A 242 9.08 30.11 -1.67
CA VAL A 242 10.35 29.77 -2.30
C VAL A 242 10.74 30.81 -3.36
N GLN A 243 9.78 31.24 -4.17
CA GLN A 243 10.03 32.24 -5.19
C GLN A 243 10.42 33.58 -4.58
N GLN A 244 9.74 34.03 -3.55
CA GLN A 244 10.11 35.26 -2.84
C GLN A 244 11.51 35.14 -2.20
N ALA A 245 11.83 33.99 -1.60
CA ALA A 245 13.16 33.74 -1.07
C ALA A 245 14.26 33.80 -2.14
N ILE A 246 13.96 33.34 -3.37
CA ILE A 246 14.88 33.47 -4.51
C ILE A 246 15.05 34.95 -4.91
N GLU A 247 13.99 35.73 -4.97
CA GLU A 247 14.06 37.16 -5.32
C GLU A 247 14.91 37.94 -4.31
N ASP A 248 14.64 37.73 -3.03
CA ASP A 248 15.30 38.40 -1.91
C ASP A 248 16.70 37.84 -1.60
N GLN A 249 17.13 36.76 -2.26
CA GLN A 249 18.32 35.98 -1.92
C GLN A 249 18.36 35.56 -0.43
N ASN A 250 17.20 35.21 0.13
CA ASN A 250 17.05 34.74 1.50
C ASN A 250 17.32 33.23 1.59
N LEU A 251 18.59 32.87 1.84
CA LEU A 251 19.06 31.49 1.91
C LEU A 251 18.33 30.68 3.01
N GLU A 252 18.14 31.27 4.20
CA GLU A 252 17.53 30.57 5.32
C GLU A 252 16.06 30.18 5.05
N GLU A 253 15.31 31.03 4.35
CA GLU A 253 13.94 30.72 3.95
C GLU A 253 13.91 29.68 2.83
N TRP A 254 14.77 29.82 1.82
CA TRP A 254 14.89 28.89 0.70
C TRP A 254 15.20 27.47 1.17
N LYS A 255 16.13 27.28 2.14
CA LYS A 255 16.51 25.98 2.72
C LYS A 255 15.37 25.23 3.39
N LYS A 256 14.32 25.92 3.86
CA LYS A 256 13.17 25.27 4.46
C LYS A 256 12.40 24.41 3.46
N TYR A 257 12.44 24.72 2.19
CA TYR A 257 11.62 24.13 1.15
C TYR A 257 12.42 23.35 0.10
N VAL A 258 13.73 23.47 0.07
CA VAL A 258 14.58 22.84 -0.94
C VAL A 258 15.39 21.71 -0.32
N SER A 259 15.54 20.62 -1.07
CA SER A 259 16.39 19.50 -0.65
C SER A 259 17.79 19.75 -1.17
N GLU A 260 18.77 19.89 -0.25
CA GLU A 260 20.16 20.23 -0.56
C GLU A 260 20.80 19.25 -1.55
N ASP A 261 20.44 17.96 -1.50
CA ASP A 261 21.09 16.90 -2.27
C ASP A 261 20.36 16.51 -3.56
N MET A 262 19.17 17.03 -3.83
CA MET A 262 18.31 16.47 -4.88
C MET A 262 17.66 17.51 -5.81
N MET A 263 17.80 18.80 -5.59
CA MET A 263 17.16 19.78 -6.45
C MET A 263 17.90 19.92 -7.77
N LEU A 264 17.22 19.60 -8.85
CA LEU A 264 17.64 19.88 -10.21
C LEU A 264 16.80 21.03 -10.77
N THR A 265 17.44 22.02 -11.36
CA THR A 265 16.76 23.11 -12.06
C THR A 265 17.22 23.12 -13.51
N SER A 266 16.31 23.01 -14.45
CA SER A 266 16.61 23.40 -15.82
C SER A 266 16.20 24.86 -15.97
N GLY A 267 17.15 25.69 -16.28
CA GLY A 267 16.87 27.10 -16.54
C GLY A 267 15.97 27.29 -17.74
N ASP A 268 15.45 28.50 -17.88
CA ASP A 268 14.76 28.87 -19.08
C ASP A 268 15.75 29.26 -20.19
N SER A 269 15.40 28.91 -21.39
CA SER A 269 15.88 29.29 -22.71
C SER A 269 17.36 29.12 -23.08
N SER A 270 18.29 29.09 -22.15
CA SER A 270 19.71 29.12 -22.53
C SER A 270 20.59 28.09 -21.85
N LEU A 271 20.01 27.23 -20.98
CA LEU A 271 20.75 26.15 -20.37
C LEU A 271 20.67 24.90 -21.26
N ALA A 272 21.83 24.44 -21.69
CA ALA A 272 21.94 23.18 -22.44
C ALA A 272 21.90 21.97 -21.56
N GLU A 273 22.09 22.13 -20.24
CA GLU A 273 22.24 21.05 -19.28
C GLU A 273 21.41 21.32 -18.00
N PHE A 274 21.00 20.25 -17.36
CA PHE A 274 20.46 20.32 -16.01
C PHE A 274 21.57 20.60 -15.01
N TYR A 275 21.27 21.35 -13.96
CA TYR A 275 22.20 21.59 -12.87
C TYR A 275 21.53 21.40 -11.51
N VAL A 276 22.32 21.08 -10.49
CA VAL A 276 21.90 21.09 -9.09
C VAL A 276 22.15 22.46 -8.52
N GLN A 277 21.11 23.12 -8.02
CA GLN A 277 21.25 24.44 -7.41
C GLN A 277 21.89 24.31 -6.02
N THR A 278 23.11 24.82 -5.87
CA THR A 278 23.84 24.88 -4.60
C THR A 278 23.61 26.19 -3.85
N GLU A 279 23.96 26.25 -2.56
CA GLU A 279 23.96 27.49 -1.78
C GLU A 279 24.84 28.56 -2.42
N GLU A 280 26.01 28.17 -2.93
CA GLU A 280 26.92 29.08 -3.62
C GLU A 280 26.28 29.72 -4.86
N GLN A 281 25.60 28.91 -5.67
CA GLN A 281 24.86 29.39 -6.84
C GLN A 281 23.68 30.28 -6.44
N PHE A 282 22.99 29.94 -5.35
CA PHE A 282 21.87 30.74 -4.82
C PHE A 282 22.35 32.13 -4.40
N LEU A 283 23.50 32.22 -3.72
CA LEU A 283 24.12 33.45 -3.25
C LEU A 283 24.95 34.20 -4.29
N ALA A 284 25.13 33.63 -5.49
CA ALA A 284 25.90 34.26 -6.53
C ALA A 284 25.37 35.66 -6.86
N LYS A 285 26.27 36.60 -7.07
CA LYS A 285 25.90 37.97 -7.43
C LYS A 285 25.18 37.99 -8.78
N ARG A 286 23.96 38.53 -8.78
CA ARG A 286 23.19 38.75 -10.00
C ARG A 286 23.63 40.03 -10.73
N ASN A 287 23.54 40.01 -12.04
CA ASN A 287 23.77 41.19 -12.90
C ASN A 287 22.46 41.94 -13.18
N PHE A 288 21.36 41.61 -12.48
CA PHE A 288 20.06 42.24 -12.62
C PHE A 288 19.35 42.35 -11.26
N THR A 289 18.32 43.19 -11.22
CA THR A 289 17.41 43.32 -10.05
C THR A 289 15.99 43.13 -10.53
N TRP A 290 15.19 42.34 -9.78
CA TRP A 290 13.78 42.19 -10.02
C TRP A 290 13.06 43.52 -9.76
N ASN A 291 12.18 43.90 -10.69
CA ASN A 291 11.23 45.00 -10.52
C ASN A 291 9.88 44.47 -10.06
N SER A 292 9.48 43.33 -10.56
CA SER A 292 8.30 42.56 -10.17
C SER A 292 8.47 41.09 -10.57
N PHE A 293 7.86 40.21 -9.82
CA PHE A 293 7.79 38.78 -10.14
C PHE A 293 6.53 38.17 -9.50
N ASP A 294 5.59 37.78 -10.33
CA ASP A 294 4.30 37.27 -9.89
C ASP A 294 4.07 35.85 -10.43
N LEU A 295 3.73 34.93 -9.54
CA LEU A 295 3.22 33.60 -9.92
C LEU A 295 1.72 33.67 -10.14
N ARG A 296 1.22 33.00 -11.17
CA ARG A 296 -0.22 32.90 -11.45
C ARG A 296 -0.61 31.52 -11.93
N ASP A 297 -1.88 31.21 -11.78
CA ASP A 297 -2.51 30.00 -12.26
C ASP A 297 -1.79 28.74 -11.74
N ILE A 298 -1.44 28.73 -10.44
CA ILE A 298 -0.75 27.58 -9.82
C ILE A 298 -1.75 26.42 -9.69
N GLU A 299 -1.49 25.35 -10.42
CA GLU A 299 -2.22 24.09 -10.34
C GLU A 299 -1.34 23.04 -9.67
N VAL A 300 -1.96 22.16 -8.86
CA VAL A 300 -1.28 21.12 -8.09
C VAL A 300 -1.88 19.77 -8.44
N ASP A 301 -1.05 18.87 -8.96
CA ASP A 301 -1.41 17.48 -9.26
C ASP A 301 -0.63 16.54 -8.33
N PHE A 302 -1.36 15.76 -7.53
CA PHE A 302 -0.76 14.78 -6.63
C PHE A 302 -0.61 13.41 -7.29
N SER A 303 0.46 12.69 -6.92
CA SER A 303 0.57 11.25 -7.18
C SER A 303 -0.57 10.46 -6.48
N PRO A 304 -0.91 9.25 -6.94
CA PRO A 304 -1.97 8.44 -6.32
C PRO A 304 -1.77 8.18 -4.83
N ASP A 305 -0.52 8.05 -4.37
CA ASP A 305 -0.16 7.87 -2.97
C ASP A 305 0.00 9.18 -2.19
N MET A 306 -0.27 10.32 -2.84
CA MET A 306 -0.16 11.67 -2.28
C MET A 306 1.24 12.00 -1.70
N ASN A 307 2.30 11.28 -2.10
CA ASN A 307 3.68 11.50 -1.63
C ASN A 307 4.44 12.51 -2.49
N THR A 308 3.99 12.71 -3.72
CA THR A 308 4.59 13.62 -4.70
C THR A 308 3.53 14.56 -5.24
N ALA A 309 3.90 15.81 -5.49
CA ALA A 309 3.07 16.78 -6.18
C ALA A 309 3.86 17.41 -7.34
N VAL A 310 3.18 17.60 -8.46
CA VAL A 310 3.67 18.40 -9.58
C VAL A 310 2.88 19.70 -9.62
N LEU A 311 3.57 20.82 -9.48
CA LEU A 311 2.99 22.14 -9.62
C LEU A 311 3.25 22.63 -11.05
N ARG A 312 2.23 23.23 -11.66
CA ARG A 312 2.30 23.89 -12.96
C ARG A 312 1.80 25.32 -12.79
N PHE A 313 2.56 26.29 -13.28
CA PHE A 313 2.22 27.70 -13.10
C PHE A 313 2.86 28.57 -14.17
N TYR A 314 2.42 29.81 -14.21
CA TYR A 314 3.07 30.86 -14.99
C TYR A 314 3.74 31.85 -14.06
N ALA A 315 4.84 32.43 -14.53
CA ALA A 315 5.50 33.54 -13.87
C ALA A 315 5.65 34.69 -14.82
N ASN A 316 5.23 35.86 -14.37
CA ASN A 316 5.32 37.11 -15.12
C ASN A 316 5.99 38.18 -14.25
N GLY A 317 6.75 39.07 -14.87
CA GLY A 317 7.43 40.15 -14.16
C GLY A 317 8.29 40.98 -15.04
N ALA A 318 9.23 41.69 -14.43
CA ALA A 318 10.25 42.44 -15.12
C ALA A 318 11.51 42.51 -14.25
N TYR A 319 12.66 42.59 -14.91
CA TYR A 319 13.92 42.84 -14.23
C TYR A 319 14.69 43.94 -14.98
N THR A 320 15.65 44.58 -14.31
CA THR A 320 16.51 45.58 -14.87
C THR A 320 17.96 45.15 -14.71
N PHE A 321 18.74 45.17 -15.81
CA PHE A 321 20.18 44.93 -15.77
C PHE A 321 20.89 46.03 -14.96
N THR A 322 21.77 45.64 -14.03
CA THR A 322 22.46 46.59 -13.15
C THR A 322 23.49 47.47 -13.88
N GLU A 323 24.11 46.99 -14.98
CA GLU A 323 25.12 47.70 -15.74
C GLU A 323 24.54 48.62 -16.81
N THR A 324 23.50 48.15 -17.53
CA THR A 324 22.94 48.86 -18.67
C THR A 324 21.70 49.67 -18.34
N ASN A 325 21.06 49.42 -17.19
CA ASN A 325 19.73 49.93 -16.85
C ASN A 325 18.62 49.52 -17.83
N GLU A 326 18.89 48.52 -18.66
CA GLU A 326 17.88 47.96 -19.57
C GLU A 326 16.82 47.20 -18.79
N LYS A 327 15.54 47.54 -19.01
CA LYS A 327 14.42 46.82 -18.44
C LYS A 327 13.94 45.74 -19.41
N VAL A 328 13.74 44.53 -18.90
CA VAL A 328 13.31 43.34 -19.67
C VAL A 328 12.04 42.79 -19.06
N ASP A 329 11.04 42.55 -19.87
CA ASP A 329 9.84 41.84 -19.48
C ASP A 329 10.12 40.35 -19.40
N TYR A 330 9.74 39.75 -18.26
CA TYR A 330 9.89 38.33 -17.97
C TYR A 330 8.58 37.60 -18.08
N SER A 331 8.53 36.50 -18.81
CA SER A 331 7.36 35.65 -18.88
C SER A 331 7.79 34.20 -19.14
N THR A 332 7.46 33.31 -18.19
CA THR A 332 7.76 31.88 -18.29
C THR A 332 6.55 31.05 -17.88
N ARG A 333 6.53 29.82 -18.38
CA ARG A 333 5.76 28.71 -17.81
C ARG A 333 6.73 27.84 -17.05
N ALA A 334 6.27 27.30 -15.90
CA ALA A 334 7.12 26.49 -15.05
C ALA A 334 6.38 25.25 -14.55
N SER A 335 7.18 24.26 -14.19
CA SER A 335 6.73 23.14 -13.40
C SER A 335 7.73 22.89 -12.28
N ALA A 336 7.22 22.49 -11.13
CA ALA A 336 8.02 22.09 -9.97
C ALA A 336 7.55 20.74 -9.44
N VAL A 337 8.48 19.92 -8.99
CA VAL A 337 8.18 18.64 -8.34
C VAL A 337 8.51 18.77 -6.86
N TRP A 338 7.51 18.46 -6.05
CA TRP A 338 7.58 18.47 -4.60
C TRP A 338 7.39 17.06 -4.06
N ILE A 339 8.16 16.69 -3.05
CA ILE A 339 8.03 15.41 -2.34
C ILE A 339 7.71 15.66 -0.86
N SER A 340 6.88 14.81 -0.30
CA SER A 340 6.59 14.83 1.13
C SER A 340 7.67 14.08 1.90
N THR A 341 8.26 14.74 2.88
CA THR A 341 9.28 14.18 3.77
C THR A 341 8.80 14.21 5.23
N GLY A 342 9.56 13.63 6.14
CA GLY A 342 9.27 13.72 7.59
C GLY A 342 9.31 15.15 8.16
N SER A 343 9.95 16.10 7.44
CA SER A 343 10.05 17.52 7.81
C SER A 343 9.15 18.44 6.98
N GLY A 344 8.21 17.89 6.20
CA GLY A 344 7.30 18.64 5.33
C GLY A 344 7.58 18.46 3.85
N TRP A 345 6.96 19.30 3.01
CA TRP A 345 7.15 19.28 1.58
C TRP A 345 8.47 19.90 1.18
N LYS A 346 9.20 19.23 0.26
CA LYS A 346 10.46 19.71 -0.30
C LYS A 346 10.40 19.73 -1.82
N MET A 347 10.81 20.84 -2.42
CA MET A 347 10.99 20.95 -3.86
C MET A 347 12.28 20.25 -4.27
N VAL A 348 12.20 19.32 -5.22
CA VAL A 348 13.33 18.52 -5.70
C VAL A 348 13.68 18.80 -7.15
N HIS A 349 12.77 19.44 -7.89
CA HIS A 349 13.00 19.83 -9.28
C HIS A 349 12.16 21.03 -9.66
N ALA A 350 12.71 21.93 -10.46
CA ALA A 350 11.95 22.97 -11.13
C ALA A 350 12.47 23.16 -12.57
N ASN A 351 11.56 23.38 -13.50
CA ASN A 351 11.89 23.65 -14.91
C ASN A 351 11.10 24.88 -15.39
N TRP A 352 11.82 25.80 -16.00
CA TRP A 352 11.30 27.07 -16.48
C TRP A 352 11.50 27.21 -17.99
N ALA A 353 10.50 27.66 -18.70
CA ALA A 353 10.58 27.87 -20.15
C ALA A 353 9.89 29.18 -20.54
N PRO A 354 10.53 30.03 -21.33
CA PRO A 354 9.95 31.28 -21.79
C PRO A 354 8.60 31.09 -22.48
N PHE A 355 7.69 32.03 -22.22
CA PHE A 355 6.38 32.05 -22.83
C PHE A 355 5.95 33.50 -23.11
N GLY A 356 6.19 33.98 -24.30
CA GLY A 356 5.81 35.33 -24.72
C GLY A 356 6.67 36.47 -24.18
N GLY A 357 7.72 36.16 -23.41
CA GLY A 357 8.72 37.11 -22.88
C GLY A 357 10.13 36.53 -22.93
N SER A 358 11.06 37.19 -22.31
CA SER A 358 12.44 36.71 -22.15
C SER A 358 12.54 35.86 -20.87
N GLY A 359 13.44 34.89 -20.88
CA GLY A 359 13.88 34.19 -19.68
C GLY A 359 14.91 34.97 -18.86
N ILE A 360 15.43 34.34 -17.78
CA ILE A 360 16.53 34.93 -17.01
C ILE A 360 17.79 34.95 -17.86
N PRO A 361 18.54 36.06 -17.91
CA PRO A 361 19.82 36.13 -18.63
C PRO A 361 20.87 35.24 -17.95
N LYS A 362 21.79 34.75 -18.74
CA LYS A 362 23.01 34.06 -18.26
C LYS A 362 23.91 34.99 -17.50
#